data_28c52bfe57cbad60a17b834e647c0994
#
_entry.id   28c52bfe57cbad60a17b834e647c0994
#
_cell.length_a   1.000
_cell.length_b   1.000
_cell.length_c   1.000
_cell.angle_alpha   90.00
_cell.angle_beta   90.00
_cell.angle_gamma   90.00
#
_symmetry.space_group_name_H-M   'P 1'
#
loop_
_entity.id
_entity.type
_entity.pdbx_description
1 polymer ?
#
loop_
_entity_poly.entity_id
_entity_poly.type
_entity_poly.pdbx_seq_one_letter_code
_entity_poly.pdbx_strand_id
1 'polypeptide(L)'
;MDRLDYLRRDSFYTGVAEGEVGVQRLIKTMRVNPLDGGPDAEITIEAKGIYAVENFLISRRLMYWQVYLHKTVLAGDQLLRAAFRRVRRHFESGTAATVDAGAPALCFFLRQRVDASRLDDPAVRRAFCALDDADVLYSLKRWIGTPARSPGPRRCRS
;
A
#
# COMPACT_ATOMS: atom_id res chain seq x y z
N MET A 1 15.25 0.64 -9.64
CA MET A 1 14.55 0.05 -10.81
C MET A 1 13.03 0.04 -10.64
N ASP A 2 12.50 -0.32 -9.50
CA ASP A 2 11.06 -0.33 -9.18
C ASP A 2 10.31 0.96 -9.59
N ARG A 3 10.88 2.13 -9.30
CA ARG A 3 10.25 3.41 -9.65
C ARG A 3 10.06 3.65 -11.15
N LEU A 4 10.94 3.11 -11.99
CA LEU A 4 10.81 3.19 -13.45
C LEU A 4 9.70 2.26 -13.95
N ASP A 5 9.57 1.09 -13.33
CA ASP A 5 8.57 0.09 -13.67
C ASP A 5 7.16 0.62 -13.37
N TYR A 6 6.89 0.97 -12.10
CA TYR A 6 5.53 1.38 -11.74
C TYR A 6 5.09 2.67 -12.44
N LEU A 7 6.00 3.64 -12.66
CA LEU A 7 5.65 4.89 -13.32
C LEU A 7 5.13 4.64 -14.75
N ARG A 8 5.81 3.79 -15.50
CA ARG A 8 5.41 3.41 -16.85
C ARG A 8 4.11 2.61 -16.87
N ARG A 9 3.99 1.64 -15.98
CA ARG A 9 2.80 0.80 -15.88
C ARG A 9 1.58 1.61 -15.47
N ASP A 10 1.71 2.48 -14.47
CA ASP A 10 0.62 3.31 -13.99
C ASP A 10 0.21 4.36 -15.04
N SER A 11 1.17 4.95 -15.78
CA SER A 11 0.89 5.81 -16.93
C SER A 11 0.02 5.08 -17.95
N PHE A 12 0.38 3.85 -18.29
CA PHE A 12 -0.38 3.03 -19.24
C PHE A 12 -1.81 2.76 -18.77
N TYR A 13 -1.99 2.32 -17.51
CA TYR A 13 -3.31 1.96 -16.98
C TYR A 13 -4.20 3.17 -16.66
N THR A 14 -3.61 4.30 -16.31
CA THR A 14 -4.37 5.53 -16.02
C THR A 14 -4.64 6.39 -17.26
N GLY A 15 -3.95 6.14 -18.37
CA GLY A 15 -4.02 6.96 -19.59
C GLY A 15 -3.35 8.33 -19.44
N VAL A 16 -2.54 8.54 -18.40
CA VAL A 16 -1.83 9.80 -18.15
C VAL A 16 -0.49 9.76 -18.88
N ALA A 17 -0.39 10.49 -20.00
CA ALA A 17 0.78 10.47 -20.87
C ALA A 17 2.05 11.05 -20.24
N GLU A 18 1.91 11.89 -19.22
CA GLU A 18 3.03 12.52 -18.51
C GLU A 18 3.94 11.54 -17.78
N GLY A 19 3.47 10.32 -17.52
CA GLY A 19 4.28 9.22 -16.97
C GLY A 19 5.14 8.51 -18.01
N GLU A 20 5.08 8.88 -19.27
CA GLU A 20 5.88 8.27 -20.32
C GLU A 20 7.33 8.74 -20.23
N VAL A 21 8.23 7.82 -19.88
CA VAL A 21 9.65 8.06 -19.65
C VAL A 21 10.48 7.27 -20.64
N GLY A 22 11.55 7.88 -21.13
CA GLY A 22 12.53 7.22 -22.02
C GLY A 22 13.40 6.19 -21.27
N VAL A 23 12.79 5.13 -20.74
CA VAL A 23 13.43 4.09 -19.91
C VAL A 23 14.62 3.45 -20.60
N GLN A 24 14.52 3.19 -21.90
CA GLN A 24 15.60 2.60 -22.71
C GLN A 24 16.87 3.46 -22.68
N ARG A 25 16.72 4.78 -22.75
CA ARG A 25 17.85 5.71 -22.72
C ARG A 25 18.47 5.75 -21.31
N LEU A 26 17.64 5.77 -20.27
CA LEU A 26 18.10 5.69 -18.89
C LEU A 26 18.96 4.42 -18.65
N ILE A 27 18.44 3.26 -19.03
CA ILE A 27 19.13 1.98 -18.86
C ILE A 27 20.46 1.97 -19.63
N LYS A 28 20.47 2.46 -20.87
CA LYS A 28 21.71 2.51 -21.69
C LYS A 28 22.78 3.43 -21.14
N THR A 29 22.42 4.42 -20.32
CA THR A 29 23.36 5.37 -19.71
C THR A 29 23.75 5.00 -18.28
N MET A 30 23.16 3.95 -17.71
CA MET A 30 23.56 3.43 -16.41
C MET A 30 24.90 2.73 -16.48
N ARG A 31 25.71 2.93 -15.44
CA ARG A 31 27.00 2.25 -15.20
C ARG A 31 27.01 1.73 -13.78
N VAL A 32 27.73 0.65 -13.60
CA VAL A 32 28.02 0.09 -12.28
C VAL A 32 29.47 0.44 -11.98
N ASN A 33 29.68 1.27 -10.99
CA ASN A 33 31.02 1.66 -10.55
C ASN A 33 31.29 1.04 -9.18
N PRO A 34 32.47 0.41 -8.98
CA PRO A 34 32.87 -0.04 -7.65
C PRO A 34 33.04 1.18 -6.73
N LEU A 35 32.54 1.07 -5.52
CA LEU A 35 32.83 2.05 -4.46
C LEU A 35 34.23 1.78 -3.91
N ASP A 36 35.03 2.83 -3.80
CA ASP A 36 36.39 2.94 -3.25
C ASP A 36 37.02 1.64 -2.69
N GLY A 37 37.37 0.71 -3.61
CA GLY A 37 38.16 -0.50 -3.27
C GLY A 37 37.43 -1.61 -2.51
N GLY A 38 36.11 -1.46 -2.26
CA GLY A 38 35.28 -2.47 -1.61
C GLY A 38 34.51 -3.37 -2.59
N PRO A 39 33.82 -4.41 -2.07
CA PRO A 39 32.98 -5.28 -2.85
C PRO A 39 31.64 -4.58 -3.25
N ASP A 40 31.36 -3.42 -2.68
CA ASP A 40 30.13 -2.67 -2.94
C ASP A 40 30.24 -1.88 -4.24
N ALA A 41 29.14 -1.82 -4.98
CA ALA A 41 29.03 -1.10 -6.23
C ALA A 41 27.80 -0.19 -6.24
N GLU A 42 27.93 0.99 -6.84
CA GLU A 42 26.81 1.90 -7.03
C GLU A 42 26.42 2.03 -8.50
N ILE A 43 25.15 2.32 -8.73
CA ILE A 43 24.63 2.62 -10.06
C ILE A 43 24.76 4.12 -10.29
N THR A 44 25.58 4.48 -11.27
CA THR A 44 25.76 5.87 -11.71
C THR A 44 25.14 6.06 -13.11
N ILE A 45 24.95 7.30 -13.50
CA ILE A 45 24.43 7.64 -14.83
C ILE A 45 25.46 8.53 -15.53
N GLU A 46 25.82 8.16 -16.77
CA GLU A 46 26.71 8.97 -17.59
C GLU A 46 26.12 10.37 -17.84
N ALA A 47 26.98 11.39 -17.96
CA ALA A 47 26.57 12.78 -18.19
C ALA A 47 25.59 12.94 -19.38
N LYS A 48 25.75 12.15 -20.43
CA LYS A 48 24.83 12.14 -21.58
C LYS A 48 23.40 11.67 -21.25
N GLY A 49 23.20 11.06 -20.07
CA GLY A 49 21.90 10.60 -19.57
C GLY A 49 21.14 11.64 -18.75
N ILE A 50 21.72 12.81 -18.46
CA ILE A 50 21.16 13.80 -17.54
C ILE A 50 19.73 14.21 -17.92
N TYR A 51 19.48 14.49 -19.18
CA TYR A 51 18.13 14.86 -19.67
C TYR A 51 17.10 13.74 -19.51
N ALA A 52 17.53 12.49 -19.57
CA ALA A 52 16.64 11.36 -19.33
C ALA A 52 16.29 11.23 -17.85
N VAL A 53 17.23 11.58 -16.95
CA VAL A 53 16.98 11.65 -15.50
C VAL A 53 16.04 12.80 -15.16
N GLU A 54 16.28 13.99 -15.73
CA GLU A 54 15.39 15.14 -15.54
C GLU A 54 13.96 14.84 -15.98
N ASN A 55 13.81 14.27 -17.19
CA ASN A 55 12.50 13.88 -17.69
C ASN A 55 11.83 12.86 -16.75
N PHE A 56 12.56 11.87 -16.26
CA PHE A 56 12.04 10.92 -15.27
C PHE A 56 11.56 11.61 -13.98
N LEU A 57 12.32 12.58 -13.45
CA LEU A 57 11.96 13.28 -12.23
C LEU A 57 10.71 14.16 -12.42
N ILE A 58 10.61 14.84 -13.57
CA ILE A 58 9.45 15.65 -13.95
C ILE A 58 8.22 14.75 -14.12
N SER A 59 8.32 13.69 -14.89
CA SER A 59 7.24 12.72 -15.11
C SER A 59 6.75 12.12 -13.80
N ARG A 60 7.67 11.74 -12.91
CA ARG A 60 7.33 11.25 -11.58
C ARG A 60 6.54 12.29 -10.78
N ARG A 61 6.96 13.55 -10.79
CA ARG A 61 6.25 14.63 -10.10
C ARG A 61 4.84 14.82 -10.63
N LEU A 62 4.67 14.81 -11.95
CA LEU A 62 3.37 14.97 -12.61
C LEU A 62 2.43 13.81 -12.30
N MET A 63 2.93 12.56 -12.35
CA MET A 63 2.15 11.39 -11.97
C MET A 63 1.73 11.43 -10.50
N TYR A 64 2.60 11.90 -9.60
CA TYR A 64 2.20 12.12 -8.20
C TYR A 64 1.04 13.09 -8.08
N TRP A 65 1.05 14.16 -8.83
CA TRP A 65 0.00 15.18 -8.77
C TRP A 65 -1.31 14.73 -9.40
N GLN A 66 -1.22 14.10 -10.58
CA GLN A 66 -2.40 13.75 -11.37
C GLN A 66 -3.05 12.42 -10.95
N VAL A 67 -2.26 11.49 -10.43
CA VAL A 67 -2.70 10.13 -10.10
C VAL A 67 -2.67 9.87 -8.61
N TYR A 68 -1.47 9.82 -8.01
CA TYR A 68 -1.33 9.31 -6.64
C TYR A 68 -1.89 10.24 -5.56
N LEU A 69 -1.79 11.55 -5.75
CA LEU A 69 -2.32 12.56 -4.83
C LEU A 69 -3.64 13.16 -5.31
N HIS A 70 -4.30 12.52 -6.28
CA HIS A 70 -5.60 12.99 -6.73
C HIS A 70 -6.62 12.91 -5.58
N LYS A 71 -7.45 13.95 -5.44
CA LYS A 71 -8.42 14.08 -4.33
C LYS A 71 -9.31 12.85 -4.11
N THR A 72 -9.71 12.18 -5.19
CA THR A 72 -10.54 10.96 -5.12
C THR A 72 -9.77 9.79 -4.53
N VAL A 73 -8.49 9.62 -4.89
CA VAL A 73 -7.62 8.57 -4.33
C VAL A 73 -7.41 8.81 -2.84
N LEU A 74 -7.08 10.05 -2.46
CA LEU A 74 -6.90 10.43 -1.05
C LEU A 74 -8.19 10.25 -0.24
N ALA A 75 -9.34 10.59 -0.80
CA ALA A 75 -10.63 10.36 -0.15
C ALA A 75 -10.90 8.86 0.08
N GLY A 76 -10.65 8.02 -0.92
CA GLY A 76 -10.76 6.57 -0.80
C GLY A 76 -9.85 5.99 0.28
N ASP A 77 -8.59 6.41 0.31
CA ASP A 77 -7.62 6.01 1.35
C ASP A 77 -8.10 6.40 2.76
N GLN A 78 -8.59 7.63 2.94
CA GLN A 78 -9.11 8.07 4.23
C GLN A 78 -10.37 7.29 4.66
N LEU A 79 -11.26 6.97 3.73
CA LEU A 79 -12.43 6.14 4.01
C LEU A 79 -12.02 4.73 4.43
N LEU A 80 -11.07 4.11 3.74
CA LEU A 80 -10.55 2.78 4.08
C LEU A 80 -9.90 2.78 5.46
N ARG A 81 -9.06 3.76 5.75
CA ARG A 81 -8.46 3.95 7.08
C ARG A 81 -9.51 4.13 8.18
N ALA A 82 -10.56 4.90 7.92
CA ALA A 82 -11.66 5.11 8.88
C ALA A 82 -12.42 3.79 9.12
N ALA A 83 -12.69 3.02 8.07
CA ALA A 83 -13.31 1.71 8.17
C ALA A 83 -12.48 0.76 9.05
N PHE A 84 -11.17 0.64 8.80
CA PHE A 84 -10.29 -0.23 9.60
C PHE A 84 -10.18 0.22 11.06
N ARG A 85 -10.12 1.54 11.33
CA ARG A 85 -10.14 2.05 12.71
C ARG A 85 -11.45 1.68 13.42
N ARG A 86 -12.57 1.71 12.72
CA ARG A 86 -13.87 1.32 13.26
C ARG A 86 -13.92 -0.17 13.56
N VAL A 87 -13.48 -0.99 12.64
CA VAL A 87 -13.40 -2.45 12.82
C VAL A 87 -12.51 -2.82 14.00
N ARG A 88 -11.33 -2.21 14.11
CA ARG A 88 -10.42 -2.45 15.24
C ARG A 88 -11.07 -2.14 16.59
N ARG A 89 -11.82 -1.02 16.69
CA ARG A 89 -12.57 -0.68 17.90
C ARG A 89 -13.63 -1.73 18.25
N HIS A 90 -14.26 -2.37 17.26
CA HIS A 90 -15.19 -3.48 17.50
C HIS A 90 -14.49 -4.73 18.07
N PHE A 91 -13.29 -5.03 17.61
CA PHE A 91 -12.50 -6.12 18.23
C PHE A 91 -12.11 -5.79 19.68
N GLU A 92 -11.72 -4.55 19.94
CA GLU A 92 -11.33 -4.10 21.31
C GLU A 92 -12.52 -4.07 22.27
N SER A 93 -13.74 -3.79 21.79
CA SER A 93 -14.97 -3.73 22.62
C SER A 93 -15.66 -5.08 22.82
N GLY A 94 -15.11 -6.18 22.32
CA GLY A 94 -15.68 -7.52 22.47
C GLY A 94 -16.95 -7.78 21.63
N THR A 95 -17.35 -6.84 20.78
CA THR A 95 -18.47 -6.98 19.81
C THR A 95 -18.03 -7.68 18.51
N ALA A 96 -17.07 -8.56 18.62
CA ALA A 96 -16.36 -9.15 17.49
C ALA A 96 -17.20 -10.05 16.56
N ALA A 97 -18.32 -10.59 17.02
CA ALA A 97 -19.09 -11.59 16.27
C ALA A 97 -19.57 -11.14 14.88
N THR A 98 -19.79 -9.84 14.66
CA THR A 98 -20.17 -9.29 13.37
C THR A 98 -18.99 -8.98 12.45
N VAL A 99 -17.80 -8.85 13.02
CA VAL A 99 -16.56 -8.47 12.31
C VAL A 99 -15.70 -9.70 11.99
N ASP A 100 -15.97 -10.82 12.66
CA ASP A 100 -15.31 -12.11 12.43
C ASP A 100 -15.58 -12.73 11.02
N ALA A 101 -16.53 -12.17 10.28
CA ALA A 101 -16.85 -12.61 8.92
C ALA A 101 -15.84 -12.12 7.87
N GLY A 102 -14.81 -11.36 8.23
CA GLY A 102 -13.75 -10.91 7.32
C GLY A 102 -12.73 -12.01 6.98
N ALA A 103 -11.86 -11.72 6.03
CA ALA A 103 -10.77 -12.61 5.67
C ALA A 103 -9.84 -12.87 6.86
N PRO A 104 -9.42 -14.13 7.08
CA PRO A 104 -8.63 -14.49 8.27
C PRO A 104 -7.33 -13.72 8.41
N ALA A 105 -6.60 -13.53 7.30
CA ALA A 105 -5.32 -12.81 7.28
C ALA A 105 -5.50 -11.33 7.67
N LEU A 106 -6.52 -10.66 7.13
CA LEU A 106 -6.84 -9.28 7.49
C LEU A 106 -7.29 -9.16 8.96
N CYS A 107 -8.18 -10.05 9.40
CA CYS A 107 -8.67 -10.07 10.78
C CYS A 107 -7.54 -10.30 11.79
N PHE A 108 -6.53 -11.11 11.44
CA PHE A 108 -5.35 -11.33 12.27
C PHE A 108 -4.66 -9.99 12.63
N PHE A 109 -4.40 -9.14 11.64
CA PHE A 109 -3.73 -7.85 11.85
C PHE A 109 -4.65 -6.77 12.45
N LEU A 110 -5.95 -6.88 12.28
CA LEU A 110 -6.90 -5.95 12.88
C LEU A 110 -7.16 -6.24 14.37
N ARG A 111 -7.03 -7.49 14.80
CA ARG A 111 -7.21 -7.91 16.21
C ARG A 111 -6.02 -7.56 17.09
N GLN A 112 -4.82 -7.59 16.54
CA GLN A 112 -3.60 -7.40 17.33
C GLN A 112 -2.63 -6.43 16.62
N ARG A 113 -1.81 -5.79 17.43
CA ARG A 113 -0.67 -5.04 16.91
C ARG A 113 0.52 -5.98 16.79
N VAL A 114 1.16 -5.94 15.65
CA VAL A 114 2.42 -6.63 15.38
C VAL A 114 3.51 -5.57 15.38
N ASP A 115 4.48 -5.72 16.23
CA ASP A 115 5.68 -4.88 16.29
C ASP A 115 6.89 -5.60 15.65
N ALA A 116 8.01 -4.89 15.58
CA ALA A 116 9.22 -5.42 14.96
C ALA A 116 9.76 -6.70 15.62
N SER A 117 9.52 -6.91 16.93
CA SER A 117 9.98 -8.08 17.68
C SER A 117 9.27 -9.37 17.27
N ARG A 118 8.10 -9.25 16.64
CA ARG A 118 7.27 -10.38 16.21
C ARG A 118 7.38 -10.71 14.72
N LEU A 119 8.23 -10.04 13.97
CA LEU A 119 8.38 -10.29 12.53
C LEU A 119 8.89 -11.70 12.21
N ASP A 120 9.62 -12.31 13.13
CA ASP A 120 10.11 -13.68 13.00
C ASP A 120 9.10 -14.76 13.41
N ASP A 121 7.96 -14.38 14.00
CA ASP A 121 6.89 -15.30 14.36
C ASP A 121 6.30 -15.96 13.11
N PRO A 122 6.34 -17.31 12.98
CA PRO A 122 5.80 -18.02 11.84
C PRO A 122 4.32 -17.76 11.57
N ALA A 123 3.52 -17.44 12.61
CA ALA A 123 2.11 -17.10 12.44
C ALA A 123 1.94 -15.73 11.79
N VAL A 124 2.75 -14.75 12.20
CA VAL A 124 2.78 -13.40 11.60
C VAL A 124 3.19 -13.48 10.14
N ARG A 125 4.27 -14.21 9.84
CA ARG A 125 4.75 -14.38 8.45
C ARG A 125 3.71 -15.05 7.56
N ARG A 126 3.07 -16.12 8.02
CA ARG A 126 2.00 -16.79 7.26
C ARG A 126 0.83 -15.85 6.99
N ALA A 127 0.37 -15.12 8.00
CA ALA A 127 -0.72 -14.16 7.83
C ALA A 127 -0.35 -13.02 6.88
N PHE A 128 0.91 -12.53 6.94
CA PHE A 128 1.40 -11.49 6.05
C PHE A 128 1.48 -11.96 4.58
N CYS A 129 2.03 -13.16 4.34
CA CYS A 129 2.12 -13.71 2.98
C CYS A 129 0.76 -14.10 2.39
N ALA A 130 -0.25 -14.32 3.23
CA ALA A 130 -1.60 -14.64 2.79
C ALA A 130 -2.49 -13.40 2.58
N LEU A 131 -2.05 -12.21 3.04
CA LEU A 131 -2.82 -10.98 2.96
C LEU A 131 -2.67 -10.34 1.59
N ASP A 132 -3.79 -10.08 0.91
CA ASP A 132 -3.84 -9.37 -0.36
C ASP A 132 -5.01 -8.37 -0.45
N ASP A 133 -5.12 -7.67 -1.59
CA ASP A 133 -6.19 -6.70 -1.84
C ASP A 133 -7.58 -7.36 -1.92
N ALA A 134 -7.65 -8.62 -2.34
CA ALA A 134 -8.91 -9.36 -2.40
C ALA A 134 -9.47 -9.61 -0.99
N ASP A 135 -8.62 -9.85 0.00
CA ASP A 135 -9.01 -9.98 1.41
C ASP A 135 -9.68 -8.71 1.92
N VAL A 136 -9.16 -7.54 1.55
CA VAL A 136 -9.74 -6.24 1.91
C VAL A 136 -11.12 -6.08 1.31
N LEU A 137 -11.24 -6.29 0.00
CA LEU A 137 -12.51 -6.15 -0.72
C LEU A 137 -13.56 -7.16 -0.25
N TYR A 138 -13.16 -8.41 -0.03
CA TYR A 138 -14.02 -9.46 0.51
C TYR A 138 -14.54 -9.05 1.89
N SER A 139 -13.66 -8.62 2.78
CA SER A 139 -14.02 -8.24 4.14
C SER A 139 -14.98 -7.05 4.17
N LEU A 140 -14.72 -6.01 3.36
CA LEU A 140 -15.61 -4.87 3.24
C LEU A 140 -17.01 -5.28 2.78
N LYS A 141 -17.14 -6.13 1.76
CA LYS A 141 -18.43 -6.65 1.28
C LYS A 141 -19.17 -7.42 2.36
N ARG A 142 -18.45 -8.26 3.11
CA ARG A 142 -19.04 -9.05 4.22
C ARG A 142 -19.54 -8.15 5.35
N TRP A 143 -18.76 -7.15 5.74
CA TRP A 143 -19.14 -6.24 6.83
C TRP A 143 -20.33 -5.35 6.48
N ILE A 144 -20.46 -4.90 5.23
CA ILE A 144 -21.62 -4.14 4.75
C ILE A 144 -22.89 -4.99 4.80
N GLY A 145 -22.82 -6.27 4.43
CA GLY A 145 -23.97 -7.18 4.40
C GLY A 145 -24.38 -7.72 5.77
N THR A 146 -23.60 -7.44 6.84
CA THR A 146 -23.90 -7.93 8.19
C THR A 146 -24.72 -6.88 8.93
N PRO A 147 -25.99 -7.16 9.32
CA PRO A 147 -26.80 -6.19 10.05
C PRO A 147 -26.12 -5.81 11.36
N ALA A 148 -25.99 -4.51 11.60
CA ALA A 148 -25.47 -4.01 12.88
C ALA A 148 -26.39 -4.52 13.99
N ARG A 149 -25.89 -5.39 14.87
CA ARG A 149 -26.59 -5.71 16.11
C ARG A 149 -26.70 -4.40 16.90
N SER A 150 -27.91 -3.88 17.04
CA SER A 150 -28.20 -2.75 17.90
C SER A 150 -27.61 -3.05 19.29
N PRO A 151 -26.86 -2.12 19.91
CA PRO A 151 -26.48 -2.29 21.30
C PRO A 151 -27.78 -2.41 22.09
N GLY A 152 -27.94 -3.54 22.79
CA GLY A 152 -29.09 -3.76 23.68
C GLY A 152 -29.22 -2.59 24.66
N PRO A 153 -30.42 -2.33 25.16
CA PRO A 153 -30.69 -1.18 26.03
C PRO A 153 -29.71 -1.18 27.20
N ARG A 154 -29.00 -0.08 27.36
CA ARG A 154 -28.11 0.13 28.50
C ARG A 154 -28.97 0.00 29.75
N ARG A 155 -28.78 -1.07 30.52
CA ARG A 155 -29.40 -1.17 31.84
C ARG A 155 -28.84 -0.03 32.68
N CYS A 156 -29.71 0.97 32.93
CA CYS A 156 -29.42 1.92 34.00
C CYS A 156 -29.25 1.12 35.30
N ARG A 157 -28.06 1.15 35.88
CA ARG A 157 -27.87 0.72 37.25
C ARG A 157 -28.42 1.84 38.12
N SER A 158 -29.52 1.54 38.77
CA SER A 158 -30.03 2.29 39.94
C SER A 158 -29.07 2.20 41.11
#